data_f6afdfa4dfaf1cb255dfebfe7e2444ad
#
_entry.id   f6afdfa4dfaf1cb255dfebfe7e2444ad
#
_cell.length_a   1.000
_cell.length_b   1.000
_cell.length_c   1.000
_cell.angle_alpha   90.00
_cell.angle_beta   90.00
_cell.angle_gamma   90.00
#
_symmetry.space_group_name_H-M   'P 1'
#
loop_
_entity.id
_entity.type
_entity.pdbx_description
1 polymer ?
#
loop_
_entity_poly.entity_id
_entity_poly.type
_entity_poly.pdbx_seq_one_letter_code
_entity_poly.pdbx_strand_id
1 'polypeptide(L)'
;LKTDHAYLTERGLTPATVAEFGLGFCAKGTMSGRIVIPIHNKDGELVGYAGRWPGQPPEDRPKYKLPAGFRKSVEVFNLDRASKEEKGLPLIVVEGFFDVIKLWQQGFHRVVSIMGSSLSARQEEVLVEASAERSGIVLMFDEDNAGRAGREKALVRLARRMFVRVVPLPQEGAQP
;
A
#
# COMPACT_ATOMS: atom_id res chain seq x y z
N LEU A 1 20.25 -5.78 3.26
CA LEU A 1 19.24 -5.37 4.24
C LEU A 1 19.23 -6.35 5.41
N LYS A 2 18.98 -5.85 6.63
CA LYS A 2 18.74 -6.72 7.80
C LYS A 2 17.26 -7.05 7.85
N THR A 3 16.90 -8.31 7.69
CA THR A 3 15.52 -8.80 7.66
C THR A 3 14.93 -9.10 9.04
N ASP A 4 15.77 -9.15 10.07
CA ASP A 4 15.46 -9.46 11.47
C ASP A 4 15.34 -8.24 12.39
N HIS A 5 15.07 -7.05 11.82
CA HIS A 5 14.94 -5.83 12.59
C HIS A 5 13.70 -5.86 13.48
N ALA A 6 13.83 -5.51 14.78
CA ALA A 6 12.78 -5.57 15.80
C ALA A 6 11.46 -4.91 15.37
N TYR A 7 11.53 -3.78 14.68
CA TYR A 7 10.36 -3.07 14.17
C TYR A 7 9.45 -3.94 13.27
N LEU A 8 10.00 -4.86 12.47
CA LEU A 8 9.21 -5.76 11.63
C LEU A 8 8.43 -6.76 12.48
N THR A 9 9.06 -7.30 13.52
CA THR A 9 8.42 -8.20 14.49
C THR A 9 7.37 -7.47 15.33
N GLU A 10 7.66 -6.25 15.80
CA GLU A 10 6.71 -5.40 16.53
C GLU A 10 5.47 -5.05 15.70
N ARG A 11 5.62 -4.98 14.38
CA ARG A 11 4.52 -4.83 13.43
C ARG A 11 3.73 -6.13 13.20
N GLY A 12 4.13 -7.23 13.82
CA GLY A 12 3.49 -8.53 13.69
C GLY A 12 3.76 -9.22 12.35
N LEU A 13 4.85 -8.84 11.64
CA LEU A 13 5.20 -9.48 10.38
C LEU A 13 5.97 -10.78 10.62
N THR A 14 5.58 -11.83 9.90
CA THR A 14 6.30 -13.10 9.92
C THR A 14 7.57 -13.03 9.07
N PRO A 15 8.61 -13.85 9.35
CA PRO A 15 9.79 -13.94 8.50
C PRO A 15 9.46 -14.26 7.03
N ALA A 16 8.45 -15.09 6.79
CA ALA A 16 7.98 -15.42 5.44
C ALA A 16 7.44 -14.18 4.71
N THR A 17 6.61 -13.38 5.37
CA THR A 17 6.08 -12.12 4.81
C THR A 17 7.21 -11.11 4.56
N VAL A 18 8.17 -10.99 5.48
CA VAL A 18 9.34 -10.13 5.31
C VAL A 18 10.15 -10.52 4.08
N ALA A 19 10.37 -11.82 3.87
CA ALA A 19 11.08 -12.35 2.72
C ALA A 19 10.29 -12.13 1.42
N GLU A 20 8.98 -12.41 1.41
CA GLU A 20 8.10 -12.25 0.25
C GLU A 20 8.09 -10.81 -0.28
N PHE A 21 8.00 -9.83 0.62
CA PHE A 21 8.02 -8.41 0.23
C PHE A 21 9.43 -7.82 0.12
N GLY A 22 10.47 -8.59 0.39
CA GLY A 22 11.86 -8.13 0.34
C GLY A 22 12.17 -7.02 1.33
N LEU A 23 11.50 -7.03 2.50
CA LEU A 23 11.65 -5.98 3.51
C LEU A 23 12.97 -6.12 4.26
N GLY A 24 13.50 -4.99 4.74
CA GLY A 24 14.63 -5.04 5.64
C GLY A 24 15.16 -3.67 6.02
N PHE A 25 15.91 -3.62 7.11
CA PHE A 25 16.53 -2.39 7.59
C PHE A 25 17.78 -2.05 6.78
N CYS A 26 17.87 -0.80 6.37
CA CYS A 26 18.99 -0.26 5.62
C CYS A 26 19.91 0.55 6.56
N ALA A 27 21.12 0.04 6.77
CA ALA A 27 22.08 0.68 7.66
C ALA A 27 22.90 1.81 7.00
N LYS A 28 22.95 1.86 5.65
CA LYS A 28 23.83 2.79 4.89
C LYS A 28 23.14 3.30 3.62
N GLY A 29 23.62 4.42 3.09
CA GLY A 29 23.15 4.99 1.81
C GLY A 29 21.89 5.86 1.96
N THR A 30 21.19 6.07 0.86
CA THR A 30 20.08 7.04 0.76
C THR A 30 18.87 6.72 1.65
N MET A 31 18.70 5.43 1.98
CA MET A 31 17.62 4.93 2.85
C MET A 31 18.13 4.55 4.25
N SER A 32 19.32 5.03 4.63
CA SER A 32 19.92 4.73 5.95
C SER A 32 18.95 5.04 7.10
N GLY A 33 18.90 4.13 8.09
CA GLY A 33 18.05 4.23 9.27
C GLY A 33 16.57 3.86 9.02
N ARG A 34 16.24 3.28 7.86
CA ARG A 34 14.84 2.99 7.47
C ARG A 34 14.61 1.53 7.15
N ILE A 35 13.40 1.07 7.38
CA ILE A 35 12.89 -0.16 6.78
C ILE A 35 12.62 0.14 5.31
N VAL A 36 13.24 -0.61 4.44
CA VAL A 36 13.10 -0.49 2.99
C VAL A 36 12.02 -1.44 2.50
N ILE A 37 11.17 -0.92 1.62
CA ILE A 37 10.06 -1.61 0.99
C ILE A 37 10.26 -1.47 -0.52
N PRO A 38 10.57 -2.55 -1.25
CA PRO A 38 10.65 -2.52 -2.71
C PRO A 38 9.30 -2.18 -3.33
N ILE A 39 9.30 -1.35 -4.36
CA ILE A 39 8.09 -0.99 -5.12
C ILE A 39 8.28 -1.53 -6.54
N HIS A 40 7.38 -2.42 -6.96
CA HIS A 40 7.33 -2.95 -8.31
C HIS A 40 6.16 -2.31 -9.07
N ASN A 41 6.32 -2.13 -10.38
CA ASN A 41 5.23 -1.74 -11.25
C ASN A 41 4.29 -2.94 -11.52
N LYS A 42 3.22 -2.73 -12.29
CA LYS A 42 2.25 -3.78 -12.64
C LYS A 42 2.85 -5.00 -13.35
N ASP A 43 4.00 -4.83 -13.99
CA ASP A 43 4.70 -5.88 -14.75
C ASP A 43 5.75 -6.63 -13.88
N GLY A 44 5.89 -6.25 -12.59
CA GLY A 44 6.81 -6.87 -11.64
C GLY A 44 8.23 -6.30 -11.70
N GLU A 45 8.48 -5.22 -12.44
CA GLU A 45 9.78 -4.58 -12.48
C GLU A 45 9.98 -3.65 -11.29
N LEU A 46 11.15 -3.71 -10.67
CA LEU A 46 11.52 -2.84 -9.56
C LEU A 46 11.67 -1.39 -10.03
N VAL A 47 10.78 -0.51 -9.57
CA VAL A 47 10.77 0.92 -9.96
C VAL A 47 11.22 1.86 -8.85
N GLY A 48 11.38 1.36 -7.63
CA GLY A 48 11.86 2.17 -6.52
C GLY A 48 11.78 1.47 -5.17
N TYR A 49 12.11 2.23 -4.13
CA TYR A 49 12.05 1.78 -2.74
C TYR A 49 11.39 2.85 -1.90
N ALA A 50 10.42 2.48 -1.07
CA ALA A 50 9.99 3.31 0.03
C ALA A 50 10.85 3.02 1.27
N GLY A 51 11.25 4.07 1.98
CA GLY A 51 11.97 3.95 3.25
C GLY A 51 11.09 4.42 4.41
N ARG A 52 10.62 3.51 5.26
CA ARG A 52 9.86 3.83 6.46
C ARG A 52 10.78 4.01 7.66
N TRP A 53 10.65 5.12 8.38
CA TRP A 53 11.35 5.30 9.66
C TRP A 53 10.78 4.31 10.70
N PRO A 54 11.62 3.49 11.36
CA PRO A 54 11.15 2.62 12.43
C PRO A 54 10.83 3.45 13.68
N GLY A 55 9.61 3.31 14.22
CA GLY A 55 9.12 4.11 15.33
C GLY A 55 8.77 5.56 14.94
N GLN A 56 8.96 6.48 15.88
CA GLN A 56 8.76 7.92 15.68
C GLN A 56 9.96 8.53 14.95
N PRO A 57 9.73 9.21 13.81
CA PRO A 57 10.82 9.91 13.14
C PRO A 57 11.25 11.16 13.94
N PRO A 58 12.51 11.60 13.82
CA PRO A 58 12.92 12.94 14.26
C PRO A 58 12.08 14.02 13.59
N GLU A 59 11.95 15.21 14.22
CA GLU A 59 11.10 16.31 13.74
C GLU A 59 11.46 16.78 12.31
N ASP A 60 12.74 16.71 11.95
CA ASP A 60 13.27 17.09 10.64
C ASP A 60 13.17 15.99 9.58
N ARG A 61 12.58 14.82 9.91
CA ARG A 61 12.58 13.66 9.02
C ARG A 61 11.18 13.13 8.77
N PRO A 62 10.79 12.93 7.50
CA PRO A 62 9.48 12.37 7.18
C PRO A 62 9.40 10.89 7.59
N LYS A 63 8.21 10.47 8.01
CA LYS A 63 7.89 9.08 8.33
C LYS A 63 8.20 8.13 7.17
N TYR A 64 7.86 8.53 5.94
CA TYR A 64 8.21 7.83 4.70
C TYR A 64 9.13 8.70 3.83
N LYS A 65 10.08 8.04 3.18
CA LYS A 65 10.96 8.63 2.15
C LYS A 65 10.82 7.83 0.87
N LEU A 66 10.61 8.52 -0.22
CA LEU A 66 10.65 7.97 -1.58
C LEU A 66 11.89 8.52 -2.31
N PRO A 67 12.41 7.83 -3.33
CA PRO A 67 13.52 8.34 -4.12
C PRO A 67 13.15 9.66 -4.81
N ALA A 68 14.14 10.52 -5.02
CA ALA A 68 13.95 11.71 -5.84
C ALA A 68 13.47 11.30 -7.25
N GLY A 69 12.46 12.00 -7.75
CA GLY A 69 11.88 11.73 -9.06
C GLY A 69 10.91 10.54 -9.12
N PHE A 70 10.71 9.79 -8.04
CA PHE A 70 9.69 8.72 -8.03
C PHE A 70 8.29 9.30 -8.17
N ARG A 71 7.59 8.90 -9.23
CA ARG A 71 6.24 9.36 -9.53
C ARG A 71 5.18 8.44 -8.90
N LYS A 72 4.96 8.61 -7.61
CA LYS A 72 3.95 7.87 -6.84
C LYS A 72 2.57 7.82 -7.52
N SER A 73 2.19 8.90 -8.20
CA SER A 73 0.89 9.05 -8.85
C SER A 73 0.64 8.14 -10.05
N VAL A 74 1.64 7.44 -10.55
CA VAL A 74 1.49 6.50 -11.68
C VAL A 74 1.61 5.04 -11.26
N GLU A 75 1.99 4.77 -10.01
CA GLU A 75 2.20 3.43 -9.49
C GLU A 75 1.11 3.04 -8.48
N VAL A 76 0.82 1.75 -8.42
CA VAL A 76 -0.04 1.12 -7.41
C VAL A 76 0.76 -0.01 -6.77
N PHE A 77 1.04 0.12 -5.48
CA PHE A 77 1.86 -0.85 -4.74
C PHE A 77 1.17 -2.21 -4.66
N ASN A 78 1.93 -3.29 -4.87
CA ASN A 78 1.51 -4.69 -4.85
C ASN A 78 0.56 -5.11 -5.98
N LEU A 79 0.41 -4.31 -7.02
CA LEU A 79 -0.47 -4.64 -8.13
C LEU A 79 0.04 -5.85 -8.93
N ASP A 80 1.34 -5.98 -9.05
CA ASP A 80 2.02 -7.11 -9.71
C ASP A 80 1.65 -8.48 -9.10
N ARG A 81 1.51 -8.53 -7.76
CA ARG A 81 1.06 -9.74 -7.05
C ARG A 81 -0.46 -9.88 -7.11
N ALA A 82 -1.19 -8.82 -6.78
CA ALA A 82 -2.65 -8.84 -6.74
C ALA A 82 -3.29 -9.24 -8.09
N SER A 83 -2.62 -8.91 -9.20
CA SER A 83 -3.08 -9.25 -10.56
C SER A 83 -2.94 -10.72 -10.92
N LYS A 84 -2.13 -11.48 -10.18
CA LYS A 84 -1.93 -12.94 -10.37
C LYS A 84 -2.97 -13.76 -9.64
N GLU A 85 -3.68 -13.14 -8.70
CA GLU A 85 -4.71 -13.80 -7.90
C GLU A 85 -6.02 -13.97 -8.65
N GLU A 86 -6.91 -14.81 -8.13
CA GLU A 86 -8.20 -15.12 -8.72
C GLU A 86 -9.04 -13.87 -8.95
N LYS A 87 -9.44 -13.64 -10.21
CA LYS A 87 -10.18 -12.43 -10.63
C LYS A 87 -11.61 -12.34 -10.09
N GLY A 88 -12.14 -13.43 -9.52
CA GLY A 88 -13.47 -13.49 -8.91
C GLY A 88 -13.59 -12.72 -7.59
N LEU A 89 -12.47 -12.40 -6.94
CA LEU A 89 -12.44 -11.66 -5.68
C LEU A 89 -12.32 -10.15 -5.91
N PRO A 90 -12.93 -9.31 -5.05
CA PRO A 90 -12.78 -7.86 -5.14
C PRO A 90 -11.34 -7.42 -4.88
N LEU A 91 -10.93 -6.31 -5.52
CA LEU A 91 -9.64 -5.68 -5.26
C LEU A 91 -9.77 -4.75 -4.05
N ILE A 92 -9.02 -5.05 -2.98
CA ILE A 92 -8.96 -4.21 -1.78
C ILE A 92 -7.96 -3.09 -2.02
N VAL A 93 -8.37 -1.84 -1.81
CA VAL A 93 -7.54 -0.65 -1.96
C VAL A 93 -7.38 0.03 -0.62
N VAL A 94 -6.14 0.17 -0.17
CA VAL A 94 -5.73 0.82 1.08
C VAL A 94 -4.79 1.99 0.83
N GLU A 95 -4.44 2.74 1.88
CA GLU A 95 -3.55 3.90 1.75
C GLU A 95 -2.07 3.54 1.83
N GLY A 96 -1.69 2.68 2.75
CA GLY A 96 -0.30 2.47 3.16
C GLY A 96 0.32 1.16 2.73
N PHE A 97 1.66 1.12 2.74
CA PHE A 97 2.42 -0.08 2.43
C PHE A 97 2.21 -1.21 3.44
N PHE A 98 2.22 -0.87 4.74
CA PHE A 98 2.08 -1.87 5.80
C PHE A 98 0.67 -2.44 5.89
N ASP A 99 -0.33 -1.68 5.47
CA ASP A 99 -1.73 -2.14 5.42
C ASP A 99 -1.87 -3.25 4.38
N VAL A 100 -1.26 -3.05 3.19
CA VAL A 100 -1.16 -4.12 2.18
C VAL A 100 -0.46 -5.35 2.74
N ILE A 101 0.73 -5.17 3.33
CA ILE A 101 1.56 -6.28 3.79
C ILE A 101 0.86 -7.08 4.90
N LYS A 102 0.16 -6.39 5.81
CA LYS A 102 -0.62 -7.04 6.87
C LYS A 102 -1.84 -7.80 6.35
N LEU A 103 -2.64 -7.17 5.47
CA LEU A 103 -3.79 -7.81 4.86
C LEU A 103 -3.36 -9.01 4.02
N TRP A 104 -2.28 -8.88 3.26
CA TRP A 104 -1.71 -9.97 2.50
C TRP A 104 -1.30 -11.14 3.40
N GLN A 105 -0.64 -10.87 4.52
CA GLN A 105 -0.26 -11.88 5.51
C GLN A 105 -1.47 -12.61 6.12
N GLN A 106 -2.62 -11.95 6.18
CA GLN A 106 -3.89 -12.54 6.64
C GLN A 106 -4.65 -13.30 5.54
N GLY A 107 -4.07 -13.44 4.34
CA GLY A 107 -4.66 -14.18 3.24
C GLY A 107 -5.47 -13.34 2.26
N PHE A 108 -5.53 -12.01 2.43
CA PHE A 108 -6.17 -11.11 1.46
C PHE A 108 -5.17 -10.69 0.38
N HIS A 109 -4.91 -11.59 -0.56
CA HIS A 109 -3.83 -11.38 -1.54
C HIS A 109 -4.18 -10.37 -2.63
N ARG A 110 -5.50 -10.16 -2.92
CA ARG A 110 -5.94 -9.09 -3.84
C ARG A 110 -6.05 -7.74 -3.14
N VAL A 111 -4.94 -7.27 -2.60
CA VAL A 111 -4.84 -5.99 -1.89
C VAL A 111 -3.73 -5.13 -2.48
N VAL A 112 -4.01 -3.84 -2.64
CA VAL A 112 -3.08 -2.86 -3.21
C VAL A 112 -3.12 -1.54 -2.44
N SER A 113 -2.08 -0.71 -2.59
CA SER A 113 -2.06 0.64 -2.01
C SER A 113 -1.83 1.70 -3.08
N ILE A 114 -2.52 2.83 -2.92
CA ILE A 114 -2.28 4.06 -3.67
C ILE A 114 -1.16 4.92 -3.06
N MET A 115 -0.53 4.42 -2.00
CA MET A 115 0.60 5.04 -1.30
C MET A 115 0.29 6.45 -0.74
N GLY A 116 -0.91 6.62 -0.22
CA GLY A 116 -1.43 7.85 0.38
C GLY A 116 -2.95 7.94 0.25
N SER A 117 -3.57 9.01 0.73
CA SER A 117 -5.03 9.19 0.75
C SER A 117 -5.64 9.78 -0.54
N SER A 118 -4.82 10.20 -1.51
CA SER A 118 -5.30 10.85 -2.73
C SER A 118 -5.11 9.98 -3.96
N LEU A 119 -6.22 9.56 -4.56
CA LEU A 119 -6.26 8.79 -5.81
C LEU A 119 -5.97 9.69 -7.02
N SER A 120 -4.92 9.39 -7.78
CA SER A 120 -4.60 10.07 -9.04
C SER A 120 -5.48 9.55 -10.19
N ALA A 121 -5.50 10.28 -11.32
CA ALA A 121 -6.20 9.83 -12.52
C ALA A 121 -5.59 8.53 -13.08
N ARG A 122 -4.25 8.42 -13.08
CA ARG A 122 -3.58 7.23 -13.59
C ARG A 122 -3.79 6.01 -12.68
N GLN A 123 -3.75 6.19 -11.37
CA GLN A 123 -4.06 5.12 -10.43
C GLN A 123 -5.52 4.64 -10.59
N GLU A 124 -6.48 5.56 -10.80
CA GLU A 124 -7.87 5.20 -11.07
C GLU A 124 -7.98 4.29 -12.31
N GLU A 125 -7.36 4.66 -13.44
CA GLU A 125 -7.35 3.85 -14.65
C GLU A 125 -6.82 2.44 -14.38
N VAL A 126 -5.66 2.36 -13.73
CA VAL A 126 -4.98 1.11 -13.40
C VAL A 126 -5.83 0.23 -12.47
N LEU A 127 -6.47 0.82 -11.47
CA LEU A 127 -7.37 0.09 -10.56
C LEU A 127 -8.61 -0.46 -11.28
N VAL A 128 -9.19 0.33 -12.18
CA VAL A 128 -10.34 -0.09 -12.99
C VAL A 128 -9.94 -1.26 -13.92
N GLU A 129 -8.79 -1.17 -14.59
CA GLU A 129 -8.27 -2.25 -15.43
C GLU A 129 -8.01 -3.55 -14.63
N ALA A 130 -7.42 -3.42 -13.43
CA ALA A 130 -7.08 -4.57 -12.58
C ALA A 130 -8.29 -5.24 -11.93
N SER A 131 -9.38 -4.49 -11.73
CA SER A 131 -10.59 -4.97 -11.06
C SER A 131 -11.57 -5.62 -12.02
N ALA A 132 -11.20 -5.75 -13.31
CA ALA A 132 -12.09 -6.11 -14.42
C ALA A 132 -13.25 -7.04 -14.05
N GLU A 133 -14.41 -6.60 -14.37
CA GLU A 133 -15.62 -7.20 -14.83
C GLU A 133 -16.72 -7.61 -13.83
N ARG A 134 -16.49 -7.99 -12.59
CA ARG A 134 -17.63 -8.35 -11.69
C ARG A 134 -17.33 -8.25 -10.20
N SER A 135 -16.09 -8.28 -9.81
CA SER A 135 -15.72 -8.34 -8.40
C SER A 135 -15.72 -6.98 -7.69
N GLY A 136 -15.50 -5.89 -8.45
CA GLY A 136 -15.49 -4.53 -7.91
C GLY A 136 -14.26 -4.20 -7.04
N ILE A 137 -14.35 -3.04 -6.41
CA ILE A 137 -13.32 -2.50 -5.50
C ILE A 137 -13.87 -2.41 -4.08
N VAL A 138 -13.05 -2.73 -3.10
CA VAL A 138 -13.28 -2.45 -1.68
C VAL A 138 -12.32 -1.35 -1.24
N LEU A 139 -12.84 -0.18 -0.86
CA LEU A 139 -12.06 0.90 -0.28
C LEU A 139 -11.99 0.72 1.24
N MET A 140 -10.78 0.59 1.78
CA MET A 140 -10.49 0.45 3.20
C MET A 140 -9.38 1.44 3.56
N PHE A 141 -9.76 2.71 3.74
CA PHE A 141 -8.85 3.81 4.07
C PHE A 141 -8.84 4.08 5.57
N ASP A 142 -7.79 4.76 6.03
CA ASP A 142 -7.63 5.12 7.44
C ASP A 142 -8.83 5.96 7.94
N GLU A 143 -9.24 5.77 9.20
CA GLU A 143 -10.32 6.54 9.83
C GLU A 143 -9.82 7.84 10.47
N ASP A 144 -8.95 8.55 9.76
CA ASP A 144 -8.58 9.93 10.07
C ASP A 144 -9.22 10.91 9.07
N ASN A 145 -9.04 12.21 9.27
CA ASN A 145 -9.64 13.23 8.42
C ASN A 145 -9.17 13.14 6.96
N ALA A 146 -7.90 12.81 6.73
CA ALA A 146 -7.33 12.72 5.40
C ALA A 146 -7.84 11.46 4.67
N GLY A 147 -7.90 10.33 5.37
CA GLY A 147 -8.40 9.06 4.84
C GLY A 147 -9.90 9.13 4.51
N ARG A 148 -10.72 9.70 5.39
CA ARG A 148 -12.15 9.91 5.13
C ARG A 148 -12.39 10.78 3.89
N ALA A 149 -11.71 11.94 3.80
CA ALA A 149 -11.85 12.83 2.65
C ALA A 149 -11.31 12.21 1.35
N GLY A 150 -10.22 11.44 1.43
CA GLY A 150 -9.65 10.70 0.30
C GLY A 150 -10.59 9.60 -0.18
N ARG A 151 -11.16 8.83 0.74
CA ARG A 151 -12.13 7.76 0.48
C ARG A 151 -13.39 8.27 -0.22
N GLU A 152 -13.96 9.38 0.24
CA GLU A 152 -15.14 10.00 -0.39
C GLU A 152 -14.85 10.40 -1.84
N LYS A 153 -13.71 11.07 -2.09
CA LYS A 153 -13.31 11.45 -3.44
C LYS A 153 -13.06 10.25 -4.34
N ALA A 154 -12.39 9.22 -3.83
CA ALA A 154 -12.12 7.98 -4.55
C ALA A 154 -13.43 7.24 -4.87
N LEU A 155 -14.36 7.15 -3.90
CA LEU A 155 -15.66 6.52 -4.08
C LEU A 155 -16.46 7.18 -5.21
N VAL A 156 -16.59 8.51 -5.21
CA VAL A 156 -17.33 9.25 -6.25
C VAL A 156 -16.75 9.01 -7.64
N ARG A 157 -15.45 8.92 -7.77
CA ARG A 157 -14.76 8.70 -9.05
C ARG A 157 -14.90 7.26 -9.54
N LEU A 158 -14.59 6.29 -8.68
CA LEU A 158 -14.62 4.87 -9.04
C LEU A 158 -16.03 4.33 -9.25
N ALA A 159 -17.02 4.79 -8.45
CA ALA A 159 -18.40 4.35 -8.57
C ALA A 159 -19.08 4.73 -9.91
N ARG A 160 -18.52 5.66 -10.66
CA ARG A 160 -18.94 5.99 -12.03
C ARG A 160 -18.56 4.91 -13.05
N ARG A 161 -17.63 4.05 -12.70
CA ARG A 161 -16.99 3.09 -13.61
C ARG A 161 -17.20 1.63 -13.22
N MET A 162 -17.44 1.37 -11.92
CA MET A 162 -17.54 0.02 -11.40
C MET A 162 -18.26 -0.05 -10.05
N PHE A 163 -18.53 -1.28 -9.59
CA PHE A 163 -19.05 -1.49 -8.24
C PHE A 163 -17.97 -1.20 -7.19
N VAL A 164 -18.33 -0.37 -6.21
CA VAL A 164 -17.43 0.01 -5.12
C VAL A 164 -18.11 -0.21 -3.78
N ARG A 165 -17.44 -0.91 -2.89
CA ARG A 165 -17.82 -1.06 -1.49
C ARG A 165 -16.85 -0.28 -0.61
N VAL A 166 -17.37 0.38 0.40
CA VAL A 166 -16.58 1.00 1.47
C VAL A 166 -16.64 0.11 2.70
N VAL A 167 -15.49 -0.16 3.29
CA VAL A 167 -15.39 -0.81 4.60
C VAL A 167 -14.85 0.22 5.58
N PRO A 168 -15.71 0.79 6.45
CA PRO A 168 -15.26 1.67 7.52
C PRO A 168 -14.50 0.87 8.57
N LEU A 169 -13.45 1.45 9.14
CA LEU A 169 -12.75 0.87 10.27
C LEU A 169 -13.46 1.20 11.58
N PRO A 170 -13.35 0.35 12.61
CA PRO A 170 -14.24 0.41 13.77
C PRO A 170 -14.00 1.59 14.71
N GLN A 171 -12.86 2.28 14.59
CA GLN A 171 -12.47 3.37 15.50
C GLN A 171 -11.82 4.51 14.73
N GLU A 172 -11.99 5.75 15.20
CA GLU A 172 -11.29 6.91 14.67
C GLU A 172 -9.76 6.74 14.81
N GLY A 173 -9.02 6.99 13.73
CA GLY A 173 -7.57 6.76 13.66
C GLY A 173 -7.15 5.30 13.46
N ALA A 174 -8.10 4.36 13.31
CA ALA A 174 -7.77 2.98 12.97
C ALA A 174 -7.17 2.87 11.57
N GLN A 175 -6.26 1.91 11.42
CA GLN A 175 -5.61 1.53 10.15
C GLN A 175 -5.98 0.08 9.83
N PRO A 176 -6.06 -0.30 8.56
CA PRO A 176 -6.28 -1.67 8.11
C PRO A 176 -5.29 -2.70 8.64
#